data_17399e3f3293fb7336c1c8cb3e6d25e5
#
_entry.id   17399e3f3293fb7336c1c8cb3e6d25e5
#
_cell.length_a   1.000
_cell.length_b   1.000
_cell.length_c   1.000
_cell.angle_alpha   90.00
_cell.angle_beta   90.00
_cell.angle_gamma   90.00
#
_symmetry.space_group_name_H-M   'P 1'
#
loop_
_entity.id
_entity.type
_entity.pdbx_description
1 polymer ?
#
loop_
_entity_poly.entity_id
_entity_poly.type
_entity_poly.pdbx_seq_one_letter_code
_entity_poly.pdbx_strand_id
1 'polypeptide(L)'
;MCFAAFMVACQSSPSSTSQEDAALVAPEQQALPTSPLQRELDSLNAAIVDAPNDLSTLEARAALYLRQQNLKYASADIDAVLQVDSSRTKALELLGDLGFLTNQTRQSRDAWVKCMKADPQNVSCRLKLAELYHVVTEFEKSAELVDKVIAMDLDNAEAHFLKGMLMRDAIGDTTLALEWFQKSIDLDPEYKEALDMCGVLYSAQGNPLALGYFNRLIELDPDNRVSYYNRGMYFLGQDQWNGALEDFTTCVSLDPRDLESYFNLGYIHLQLQLPSEARGYFNRALEIQPINHRALYGRGYCFELLGDLPNAEKDYRQALSYNPNHAGSQAGLQRITTARRSAN
;
A
#
# COMPACT_ATOMS: atom_id res chain seq x y z
N MET A 1 41.93 -45.83 -32.23
CA MET A 1 41.86 -46.30 -33.63
C MET A 1 41.35 -45.13 -34.43
N CYS A 2 42.24 -44.47 -35.06
CA CYS A 2 42.56 -44.46 -36.51
C CYS A 2 41.61 -43.55 -37.27
N PHE A 3 42.06 -42.34 -37.60
CA PHE A 3 42.59 -41.93 -38.95
C PHE A 3 41.44 -41.72 -39.96
N ALA A 4 41.34 -40.65 -40.76
CA ALA A 4 42.37 -39.92 -41.47
C ALA A 4 41.85 -38.60 -42.00
N ALA A 5 42.76 -37.68 -42.11
CA ALA A 5 42.75 -36.42 -42.84
C ALA A 5 42.70 -36.62 -44.36
N PHE A 6 42.27 -35.61 -45.11
CA PHE A 6 42.86 -35.28 -46.41
C PHE A 6 42.84 -33.80 -46.71
N MET A 7 44.02 -33.24 -46.92
CA MET A 7 44.27 -31.92 -47.48
C MET A 7 44.33 -32.03 -49.01
N VAL A 8 44.06 -30.95 -49.73
CA VAL A 8 44.74 -30.45 -50.94
C VAL A 8 44.21 -29.06 -51.22
N ALA A 9 44.88 -28.11 -51.22
CA ALA A 9 45.87 -27.17 -51.64
C ALA A 9 45.61 -26.51 -53.01
N CYS A 10 45.69 -25.13 -52.93
CA CYS A 10 46.27 -24.19 -53.87
C CYS A 10 45.56 -23.85 -55.18
N GLN A 11 45.25 -22.59 -55.45
CA GLN A 11 46.03 -21.47 -56.09
C GLN A 11 44.98 -20.48 -56.64
N SER A 12 45.05 -19.23 -56.66
CA SER A 12 45.95 -18.10 -56.81
C SER A 12 45.15 -16.82 -57.01
N SER A 13 45.67 -15.73 -56.51
CA SER A 13 45.20 -14.33 -56.58
C SER A 13 45.24 -13.77 -58.05
N PRO A 14 44.91 -12.46 -58.32
CA PRO A 14 44.41 -11.39 -57.49
C PRO A 14 43.37 -10.48 -58.23
N SER A 15 42.65 -9.65 -57.50
CA SER A 15 42.42 -8.21 -57.93
C SER A 15 41.74 -7.39 -56.81
N SER A 16 42.35 -6.26 -56.64
CA SER A 16 41.98 -5.14 -55.79
C SER A 16 40.59 -4.60 -56.04
N THR A 17 39.84 -4.35 -54.97
CA THR A 17 38.94 -3.21 -54.86
C THR A 17 38.76 -2.84 -53.37
N SER A 18 39.06 -1.58 -53.10
CA SER A 18 38.86 -0.91 -51.82
C SER A 18 37.45 -1.09 -51.28
N GLN A 19 37.32 -1.67 -50.11
CA GLN A 19 36.13 -1.55 -49.27
C GLN A 19 36.46 -0.62 -48.11
N GLU A 20 35.75 0.51 -48.12
CA GLU A 20 35.69 1.46 -47.06
C GLU A 20 35.28 0.78 -45.74
N ASP A 21 36.10 0.99 -44.72
CA ASP A 21 35.78 0.64 -43.32
C ASP A 21 34.53 1.48 -42.90
N ALA A 22 33.36 0.87 -43.06
CA ALA A 22 32.16 1.33 -42.35
C ALA A 22 32.31 0.93 -40.88
N ALA A 23 32.86 1.82 -40.07
CA ALA A 23 32.81 1.73 -38.62
C ALA A 23 31.35 1.52 -38.20
N LEU A 24 31.07 0.34 -37.67
CA LEU A 24 29.84 0.04 -36.96
C LEU A 24 29.75 1.00 -35.73
N VAL A 25 29.09 2.13 -35.93
CA VAL A 25 28.66 3.00 -34.83
C VAL A 25 27.68 2.13 -33.98
N ALA A 26 28.11 1.75 -32.79
CA ALA A 26 27.23 1.13 -31.82
C ALA A 26 26.00 2.05 -31.64
N PRO A 27 24.78 1.50 -31.61
CA PRO A 27 23.59 2.33 -31.38
C PRO A 27 23.80 3.07 -30.06
N GLU A 28 23.72 4.40 -30.11
CA GLU A 28 23.62 5.23 -28.91
C GLU A 28 22.53 4.62 -28.04
N GLN A 29 22.91 4.12 -26.88
CA GLN A 29 21.96 3.73 -25.87
C GLN A 29 21.19 5.00 -25.51
N GLN A 30 19.98 5.13 -26.06
CA GLN A 30 19.05 6.15 -25.63
C GLN A 30 18.85 5.96 -24.11
N ALA A 31 19.39 6.89 -23.34
CA ALA A 31 19.19 6.91 -21.91
C ALA A 31 17.67 6.87 -21.65
N LEU A 32 17.22 5.89 -20.89
CA LEU A 32 15.82 5.81 -20.47
C LEU A 32 15.39 7.17 -19.90
N PRO A 33 14.22 7.68 -20.25
CA PRO A 33 13.77 8.99 -19.77
C PRO A 33 13.81 9.00 -18.24
N THR A 34 14.62 9.89 -17.67
CA THR A 34 14.73 10.06 -16.21
C THR A 34 13.36 10.38 -15.63
N SER A 35 13.01 9.73 -14.51
CA SER A 35 11.72 9.98 -13.85
C SER A 35 11.58 11.47 -13.49
N PRO A 36 10.36 12.00 -13.35
CA PRO A 36 10.15 13.38 -12.90
C PRO A 36 10.89 13.69 -11.60
N LEU A 37 10.88 12.76 -10.65
CA LEU A 37 11.59 12.86 -9.36
C LEU A 37 13.11 12.91 -9.54
N GLN A 38 13.67 12.16 -10.50
CA GLN A 38 15.11 12.20 -10.77
C GLN A 38 15.50 13.55 -11.39
N ARG A 39 14.70 14.11 -12.28
CA ARG A 39 14.94 15.45 -12.86
C ARG A 39 14.90 16.55 -11.80
N GLU A 40 13.96 16.47 -10.84
CA GLU A 40 13.88 17.38 -9.71
C GLU A 40 15.15 17.29 -8.85
N LEU A 41 15.62 16.07 -8.54
CA LEU A 41 16.85 15.84 -7.78
C LEU A 41 18.09 16.39 -8.50
N ASP A 42 18.20 16.16 -9.80
CA ASP A 42 19.32 16.65 -10.61
C ASP A 42 19.36 18.19 -10.64
N SER A 43 18.18 18.83 -10.73
CA SER A 43 18.04 20.28 -10.66
C SER A 43 18.48 20.85 -9.30
N LEU A 44 18.05 20.22 -8.19
CA LEU A 44 18.46 20.63 -6.84
C LEU A 44 19.95 20.41 -6.61
N ASN A 45 20.52 19.32 -7.11
CA ASN A 45 21.97 19.06 -7.04
C ASN A 45 22.77 20.12 -7.79
N ALA A 46 22.33 20.51 -8.98
CA ALA A 46 22.98 21.61 -9.74
C ALA A 46 22.89 22.93 -8.97
N ALA A 47 21.74 23.29 -8.43
CA ALA A 47 21.56 24.50 -7.64
C ALA A 47 22.47 24.54 -6.38
N ILE A 48 22.70 23.40 -5.73
CA ILE A 48 23.60 23.29 -4.57
C ILE A 48 25.06 23.44 -4.99
N VAL A 49 25.44 22.98 -6.19
CA VAL A 49 26.80 23.22 -6.72
C VAL A 49 27.05 24.72 -6.92
N ASP A 50 26.04 25.44 -7.44
CA ASP A 50 26.15 26.90 -7.67
C ASP A 50 26.08 27.70 -6.37
N ALA A 51 25.26 27.25 -5.39
CA ALA A 51 25.07 27.91 -4.09
C ALA A 51 25.08 26.88 -2.94
N PRO A 52 26.27 26.41 -2.50
CA PRO A 52 26.39 25.32 -1.52
C PRO A 52 25.80 25.61 -0.13
N ASN A 53 25.63 26.89 0.21
CA ASN A 53 25.11 27.34 1.50
C ASN A 53 23.65 27.85 1.42
N ASP A 54 22.96 27.62 0.31
CA ASP A 54 21.53 27.94 0.26
C ASP A 54 20.71 26.92 1.04
N LEU A 55 20.28 27.34 2.22
CA LEU A 55 19.53 26.51 3.16
C LEU A 55 18.18 26.07 2.56
N SER A 56 17.56 26.91 1.74
CA SER A 56 16.26 26.59 1.13
C SER A 56 16.38 25.46 0.11
N THR A 57 17.44 25.45 -0.67
CA THR A 57 17.72 24.36 -1.63
C THR A 57 18.05 23.05 -0.92
N LEU A 58 18.81 23.10 0.19
CA LEU A 58 19.06 21.92 1.02
C LEU A 58 17.77 21.38 1.64
N GLU A 59 16.87 22.22 2.15
CA GLU A 59 15.55 21.82 2.66
C GLU A 59 14.69 21.17 1.58
N ALA A 60 14.67 21.73 0.37
CA ALA A 60 13.93 21.15 -0.75
C ALA A 60 14.47 19.77 -1.13
N ARG A 61 15.80 19.58 -1.16
CA ARG A 61 16.42 18.30 -1.45
C ARG A 61 16.18 17.29 -0.32
N ALA A 62 16.25 17.71 0.93
CA ALA A 62 15.88 16.86 2.06
C ALA A 62 14.44 16.36 1.99
N ALA A 63 13.49 17.25 1.67
CA ALA A 63 12.09 16.88 1.48
C ALA A 63 11.91 15.87 0.34
N LEU A 64 12.64 16.04 -0.77
CA LEU A 64 12.63 15.08 -1.88
C LEU A 64 13.20 13.72 -1.47
N TYR A 65 14.31 13.70 -0.72
CA TYR A 65 14.89 12.47 -0.19
C TYR A 65 13.95 11.74 0.78
N LEU A 66 13.20 12.46 1.62
CA LEU A 66 12.20 11.85 2.49
C LEU A 66 11.09 11.18 1.66
N ARG A 67 10.59 11.84 0.61
CA ARG A 67 9.59 11.26 -0.32
C ARG A 67 10.12 9.99 -1.01
N GLN A 68 11.41 9.93 -1.31
CA GLN A 68 12.08 8.77 -1.91
C GLN A 68 12.53 7.73 -0.89
N GLN A 69 12.28 7.93 0.40
CA GLN A 69 12.78 7.11 1.51
C GLN A 69 14.32 6.99 1.59
N ASN A 70 15.03 7.96 1.01
CA ASN A 70 16.47 8.07 1.09
C ASN A 70 16.89 8.76 2.40
N LEU A 71 16.56 8.15 3.52
CA LEU A 71 16.60 8.75 4.86
C LEU A 71 17.98 9.25 5.26
N LYS A 72 19.06 8.57 4.82
CA LYS A 72 20.45 8.97 5.11
C LYS A 72 20.79 10.32 4.47
N TYR A 73 20.42 10.54 3.21
CA TYR A 73 20.70 11.79 2.51
C TYR A 73 19.81 12.91 3.04
N ALA A 74 18.55 12.61 3.36
CA ALA A 74 17.66 13.56 4.02
C ALA A 74 18.23 14.05 5.35
N SER A 75 18.71 13.14 6.21
CA SER A 75 19.35 13.50 7.47
C SER A 75 20.55 14.42 7.29
N ALA A 76 21.43 14.11 6.32
CA ALA A 76 22.62 14.91 6.08
C ALA A 76 22.29 16.37 5.69
N ASP A 77 21.30 16.57 4.81
CA ASP A 77 20.87 17.91 4.41
C ASP A 77 20.18 18.64 5.56
N ILE A 78 19.30 17.97 6.32
CA ILE A 78 18.64 18.54 7.51
C ILE A 78 19.67 18.98 8.55
N ASP A 79 20.66 18.12 8.83
CA ASP A 79 21.71 18.41 9.80
C ASP A 79 22.56 19.61 9.34
N ALA A 80 22.90 19.70 8.04
CA ALA A 80 23.64 20.82 7.48
C ALA A 80 22.87 22.14 7.66
N VAL A 81 21.56 22.15 7.42
CA VAL A 81 20.72 23.34 7.63
C VAL A 81 20.67 23.72 9.10
N LEU A 82 20.41 22.77 10.00
CA LEU A 82 20.27 23.03 11.45
C LEU A 82 21.57 23.38 12.13
N GLN A 83 22.73 23.04 11.57
CA GLN A 83 24.04 23.50 12.03
C GLN A 83 24.24 24.99 11.77
N VAL A 84 23.68 25.52 10.68
CA VAL A 84 23.76 26.97 10.35
C VAL A 84 22.67 27.74 11.08
N ASP A 85 21.43 27.25 11.07
CA ASP A 85 20.28 27.88 11.73
C ASP A 85 19.44 26.82 12.44
N SER A 86 19.66 26.66 13.74
CA SER A 86 18.98 25.68 14.59
C SER A 86 17.51 25.98 14.86
N SER A 87 17.02 27.18 14.45
CA SER A 87 15.65 27.63 14.59
C SER A 87 14.85 27.54 13.27
N ARG A 88 15.49 27.07 12.19
CA ARG A 88 14.88 26.99 10.87
C ARG A 88 13.65 26.05 10.88
N THR A 89 12.48 26.63 10.77
CA THR A 89 11.19 25.92 10.97
C THR A 89 11.00 24.78 9.98
N LYS A 90 11.36 24.98 8.70
CA LYS A 90 11.24 23.93 7.67
C LYS A 90 12.18 22.76 7.93
N ALA A 91 13.42 23.00 8.32
CA ALA A 91 14.35 21.93 8.66
C ALA A 91 13.93 21.18 9.94
N LEU A 92 13.35 21.87 10.93
CA LEU A 92 12.78 21.25 12.13
C LEU A 92 11.54 20.40 11.80
N GLU A 93 10.69 20.85 10.89
CA GLU A 93 9.58 20.06 10.37
C GLU A 93 10.08 18.76 9.73
N LEU A 94 11.05 18.86 8.80
CA LEU A 94 11.65 17.70 8.11
C LEU A 94 12.38 16.76 9.07
N LEU A 95 13.01 17.30 10.14
CA LEU A 95 13.62 16.46 11.18
C LEU A 95 12.57 15.65 11.93
N GLY A 96 11.43 16.24 12.20
CA GLY A 96 10.30 15.55 12.80
C GLY A 96 9.76 14.46 11.89
N ASP A 97 9.59 14.75 10.59
CA ASP A 97 9.15 13.78 9.58
C ASP A 97 10.13 12.60 9.46
N LEU A 98 11.43 12.87 9.44
CA LEU A 98 12.48 11.85 9.45
C LEU A 98 12.37 10.94 10.69
N GLY A 99 12.20 11.55 11.87
CA GLY A 99 12.00 10.80 13.11
C GLY A 99 10.76 9.91 13.06
N PHE A 100 9.67 10.38 12.49
CA PHE A 100 8.42 9.63 12.35
C PHE A 100 8.60 8.43 11.43
N LEU A 101 9.21 8.63 10.26
CA LEU A 101 9.53 7.56 9.30
C LEU A 101 10.49 6.50 9.87
N THR A 102 11.34 6.88 10.80
CA THR A 102 12.31 5.98 11.45
C THR A 102 11.83 5.42 12.79
N ASN A 103 10.56 5.60 13.15
CA ASN A 103 9.97 5.23 14.43
C ASN A 103 10.67 5.87 15.67
N GLN A 104 11.33 6.99 15.48
CA GLN A 104 11.97 7.76 16.54
C GLN A 104 10.99 8.82 17.10
N THR A 105 9.88 8.37 17.69
CA THR A 105 8.76 9.22 18.14
C THR A 105 9.17 10.38 19.05
N ARG A 106 10.20 10.18 19.89
CA ARG A 106 10.74 11.24 20.76
C ARG A 106 11.41 12.33 19.93
N GLN A 107 12.21 11.97 18.92
CA GLN A 107 12.85 12.93 18.02
C GLN A 107 11.81 13.74 17.24
N SER A 108 10.78 13.07 16.69
CA SER A 108 9.69 13.74 15.98
C SER A 108 8.99 14.78 16.87
N ARG A 109 8.56 14.34 18.06
CA ARG A 109 7.94 15.23 19.04
C ARG A 109 8.80 16.45 19.33
N ASP A 110 10.07 16.23 19.68
CA ASP A 110 10.97 17.30 20.12
C ASP A 110 11.27 18.28 18.97
N ALA A 111 11.38 17.79 17.73
CA ALA A 111 11.58 18.60 16.53
C ALA A 111 10.35 19.45 16.21
N TRP A 112 9.15 18.86 16.18
CA TRP A 112 7.93 19.63 15.91
C TRP A 112 7.58 20.61 17.05
N VAL A 113 7.88 20.28 18.31
CA VAL A 113 7.77 21.24 19.42
C VAL A 113 8.74 22.40 19.25
N LYS A 114 9.97 22.17 18.80
CA LYS A 114 10.91 23.26 18.49
C LYS A 114 10.43 24.10 17.31
N CYS A 115 9.91 23.47 16.26
CA CYS A 115 9.31 24.16 15.12
C CYS A 115 8.20 25.12 15.58
N MET A 116 7.23 24.64 16.38
CA MET A 116 6.15 25.46 16.91
C MET A 116 6.62 26.57 17.87
N LYS A 117 7.77 26.41 18.54
CA LYS A 117 8.37 27.48 19.36
C LYS A 117 9.02 28.56 18.50
N ALA A 118 9.65 28.15 17.37
CA ALA A 118 10.27 29.08 16.43
C ALA A 118 9.19 29.84 15.62
N ASP A 119 8.11 29.16 15.25
CA ASP A 119 6.96 29.75 14.57
C ASP A 119 5.65 29.26 15.21
N PRO A 120 5.08 30.06 16.13
CA PRO A 120 3.80 29.72 16.78
C PRO A 120 2.58 29.67 15.84
N GLN A 121 2.70 30.17 14.62
CA GLN A 121 1.63 30.12 13.61
C GLN A 121 1.79 28.93 12.65
N ASN A 122 2.82 28.12 12.81
CA ASN A 122 3.06 26.97 11.94
C ASN A 122 2.00 25.88 12.17
N VAL A 123 1.06 25.81 11.23
CA VAL A 123 -0.06 24.84 11.24
C VAL A 123 0.48 23.41 11.00
N SER A 124 1.40 23.24 10.02
CA SER A 124 1.91 21.92 9.64
C SER A 124 2.58 21.19 10.81
N CYS A 125 3.53 21.84 11.52
CA CYS A 125 4.18 21.23 12.68
C CYS A 125 3.17 20.91 13.81
N ARG A 126 2.10 21.70 13.93
CA ARG A 126 1.06 21.47 14.94
C ARG A 126 0.20 20.26 14.61
N LEU A 127 -0.21 20.10 13.34
CA LEU A 127 -0.98 18.95 12.89
C LEU A 127 -0.16 17.64 12.97
N LYS A 128 1.08 17.66 12.51
CA LYS A 128 1.99 16.50 12.61
C LYS A 128 2.23 16.08 14.07
N LEU A 129 2.36 17.03 14.99
CA LEU A 129 2.47 16.73 16.42
C LEU A 129 1.14 16.20 16.98
N ALA A 130 0.00 16.71 16.53
CA ALA A 130 -1.31 16.20 16.90
C ALA A 130 -1.51 14.77 16.42
N GLU A 131 -1.15 14.47 15.17
CA GLU A 131 -1.16 13.11 14.62
C GLU A 131 -0.26 12.16 15.41
N LEU A 132 0.97 12.57 15.75
CA LEU A 132 1.85 11.78 16.60
C LEU A 132 1.20 11.46 17.95
N TYR A 133 0.60 12.46 18.61
CA TYR A 133 -0.09 12.24 19.88
C TYR A 133 -1.30 11.32 19.73
N HIS A 134 -2.02 11.38 18.60
CA HIS A 134 -3.09 10.46 18.29
C HIS A 134 -2.56 9.01 18.16
N VAL A 135 -1.47 8.81 17.38
CA VAL A 135 -0.86 7.49 17.17
C VAL A 135 -0.35 6.87 18.48
N VAL A 136 0.19 7.68 19.39
CA VAL A 136 0.63 7.19 20.72
C VAL A 136 -0.47 7.22 21.77
N THR A 137 -1.73 7.40 21.36
CA THR A 137 -2.95 7.39 22.21
C THR A 137 -3.00 8.48 23.28
N GLU A 138 -2.22 9.57 23.12
CA GLU A 138 -2.30 10.76 23.97
C GLU A 138 -3.38 11.72 23.43
N PHE A 139 -4.62 11.26 23.42
CA PHE A 139 -5.75 11.89 22.72
C PHE A 139 -6.06 13.31 23.21
N GLU A 140 -5.91 13.59 24.49
CA GLU A 140 -6.15 14.93 25.05
C GLU A 140 -5.18 15.96 24.48
N LYS A 141 -3.89 15.59 24.34
CA LYS A 141 -2.88 16.48 23.75
C LYS A 141 -3.11 16.67 22.25
N SER A 142 -3.50 15.59 21.56
CA SER A 142 -3.87 15.67 20.16
C SER A 142 -5.05 16.63 19.96
N ALA A 143 -6.13 16.47 20.75
CA ALA A 143 -7.31 17.29 20.67
C ALA A 143 -7.01 18.78 20.92
N GLU A 144 -6.18 19.11 21.93
CA GLU A 144 -5.77 20.48 22.21
C GLU A 144 -5.06 21.14 21.01
N LEU A 145 -4.21 20.40 20.30
CA LEU A 145 -3.51 20.92 19.13
C LEU A 145 -4.44 21.07 17.93
N VAL A 146 -5.31 20.08 17.68
CA VAL A 146 -6.30 20.13 16.60
C VAL A 146 -7.26 21.30 16.79
N ASP A 147 -7.79 21.49 18.02
CA ASP A 147 -8.71 22.59 18.32
C ASP A 147 -8.06 23.98 18.13
N LYS A 148 -6.75 24.09 18.42
CA LYS A 148 -5.98 25.30 18.13
C LYS A 148 -5.85 25.54 16.62
N VAL A 149 -5.63 24.49 15.81
CA VAL A 149 -5.57 24.65 14.35
C VAL A 149 -6.93 25.09 13.80
N ILE A 150 -8.02 24.44 14.22
CA ILE A 150 -9.37 24.82 13.78
C ILE A 150 -9.69 26.28 14.18
N ALA A 151 -9.25 26.72 15.36
CA ALA A 151 -9.45 28.12 15.78
C ALA A 151 -8.61 29.14 14.98
N MET A 152 -7.47 28.72 14.40
CA MET A 152 -6.62 29.57 13.56
C MET A 152 -7.07 29.58 12.10
N ASP A 153 -7.54 28.44 11.61
CA ASP A 153 -7.94 28.17 10.23
C ASP A 153 -9.15 27.24 10.23
N LEU A 154 -10.34 27.84 10.09
CA LEU A 154 -11.63 27.13 10.09
C LEU A 154 -11.81 26.25 8.85
N ASP A 155 -11.07 26.51 7.78
CA ASP A 155 -11.19 25.83 6.50
C ASP A 155 -10.10 24.76 6.30
N ASN A 156 -9.42 24.38 7.37
CA ASN A 156 -8.38 23.37 7.33
C ASN A 156 -8.96 21.95 7.32
N ALA A 157 -9.02 21.32 6.15
CA ALA A 157 -9.59 19.99 5.95
C ALA A 157 -8.89 18.91 6.80
N GLU A 158 -7.54 18.94 6.92
CA GLU A 158 -6.75 17.99 7.70
C GLU A 158 -7.08 18.09 9.20
N ALA A 159 -7.26 19.30 9.73
CA ALA A 159 -7.65 19.49 11.14
C ALA A 159 -9.03 18.88 11.43
N HIS A 160 -10.00 19.05 10.52
CA HIS A 160 -11.31 18.44 10.64
C HIS A 160 -11.25 16.92 10.53
N PHE A 161 -10.42 16.38 9.65
CA PHE A 161 -10.16 14.94 9.56
C PHE A 161 -9.60 14.39 10.87
N LEU A 162 -8.53 15.00 11.42
CA LEU A 162 -7.96 14.58 12.71
C LEU A 162 -8.96 14.71 13.87
N LYS A 163 -9.86 15.69 13.83
CA LYS A 163 -10.96 15.78 14.81
C LYS A 163 -11.91 14.60 14.69
N GLY A 164 -12.26 14.19 13.48
CA GLY A 164 -13.06 12.98 13.23
C GLY A 164 -12.38 11.71 13.75
N MET A 165 -11.07 11.58 13.53
CA MET A 165 -10.28 10.47 14.08
C MET A 165 -10.33 10.42 15.60
N LEU A 166 -10.23 11.58 16.27
CA LEU A 166 -10.36 11.67 17.74
C LEU A 166 -11.76 11.28 18.24
N MET A 167 -12.82 11.66 17.51
CA MET A 167 -14.19 11.26 17.88
C MET A 167 -14.37 9.76 17.77
N ARG A 168 -13.80 9.13 16.74
CA ARG A 168 -13.84 7.68 16.53
C ARG A 168 -13.05 6.95 17.61
N ASP A 169 -11.79 7.33 17.85
CA ASP A 169 -10.82 6.49 18.57
C ASP A 169 -10.78 6.80 20.08
N ALA A 170 -10.95 8.05 20.46
CA ALA A 170 -10.94 8.46 21.87
C ALA A 170 -12.32 8.37 22.53
N ILE A 171 -13.38 8.70 21.78
CA ILE A 171 -14.74 8.79 22.32
C ILE A 171 -15.57 7.56 21.92
N GLY A 172 -15.27 6.94 20.78
CA GLY A 172 -16.03 5.82 20.23
C GLY A 172 -17.34 6.25 19.55
N ASP A 173 -17.51 7.54 19.26
CA ASP A 173 -18.69 8.09 18.59
C ASP A 173 -18.47 8.14 17.08
N THR A 174 -18.92 7.10 16.40
CA THR A 174 -18.80 6.99 14.94
C THR A 174 -19.71 7.97 14.20
N THR A 175 -20.83 8.40 14.79
CA THR A 175 -21.72 9.37 14.17
C THR A 175 -21.07 10.74 14.15
N LEU A 176 -20.54 11.17 15.28
CA LEU A 176 -19.82 12.44 15.36
C LEU A 176 -18.54 12.43 14.53
N ALA A 177 -17.84 11.28 14.44
CA ALA A 177 -16.70 11.12 13.57
C ALA A 177 -17.06 11.33 12.09
N LEU A 178 -18.18 10.75 11.63
CA LEU A 178 -18.68 10.95 10.26
C LEU A 178 -19.01 12.42 9.97
N GLU A 179 -19.57 13.16 10.92
CA GLU A 179 -19.83 14.60 10.76
C GLU A 179 -18.53 15.38 10.52
N TRP A 180 -17.48 15.09 11.27
CA TRP A 180 -16.19 15.74 11.11
C TRP A 180 -15.46 15.33 9.83
N PHE A 181 -15.53 14.06 9.43
CA PHE A 181 -14.99 13.60 8.14
C PHE A 181 -15.74 14.22 6.98
N GLN A 182 -17.08 14.33 7.06
CA GLN A 182 -17.86 15.02 6.03
C GLN A 182 -17.44 16.48 5.91
N LYS A 183 -17.21 17.16 7.03
CA LYS A 183 -16.73 18.54 7.01
C LYS A 183 -15.36 18.69 6.37
N SER A 184 -14.44 17.71 6.58
CA SER A 184 -13.16 17.65 5.88
C SER A 184 -13.36 17.53 4.36
N ILE A 185 -14.30 16.67 3.92
CA ILE A 185 -14.62 16.45 2.50
C ILE A 185 -15.29 17.69 1.88
N ASP A 186 -16.13 18.39 2.63
CA ASP A 186 -16.79 19.64 2.17
C ASP A 186 -15.76 20.74 1.90
N LEU A 187 -14.65 20.75 2.66
CA LEU A 187 -13.54 21.68 2.51
C LEU A 187 -12.55 21.25 1.41
N ASP A 188 -12.25 19.97 1.34
CA ASP A 188 -11.43 19.34 0.30
C ASP A 188 -12.10 18.07 -0.23
N PRO A 189 -12.83 18.16 -1.37
CA PRO A 189 -13.51 17.01 -1.97
C PRO A 189 -12.60 15.90 -2.50
N GLU A 190 -11.28 16.12 -2.48
CA GLU A 190 -10.27 15.14 -2.89
C GLU A 190 -9.47 14.57 -1.70
N TYR A 191 -9.86 14.90 -0.46
CA TYR A 191 -9.20 14.41 0.74
C TYR A 191 -9.45 12.92 0.92
N LYS A 192 -8.54 12.11 0.38
CA LYS A 192 -8.70 10.64 0.24
C LYS A 192 -8.90 9.94 1.58
N GLU A 193 -8.21 10.37 2.63
CA GLU A 193 -8.29 9.76 3.95
C GLU A 193 -9.69 9.94 4.57
N ALA A 194 -10.31 11.10 4.40
CA ALA A 194 -11.67 11.34 4.90
C ALA A 194 -12.71 10.56 4.09
N LEU A 195 -12.54 10.50 2.76
CA LEU A 195 -13.38 9.69 1.88
C LEU A 195 -13.31 8.20 2.27
N ASP A 196 -12.11 7.67 2.52
CA ASP A 196 -11.92 6.26 2.94
C ASP A 196 -12.60 5.99 4.29
N MET A 197 -12.39 6.86 5.27
CA MET A 197 -13.02 6.71 6.58
C MET A 197 -14.56 6.75 6.51
N CYS A 198 -15.14 7.66 5.73
CA CYS A 198 -16.58 7.66 5.49
C CYS A 198 -17.04 6.37 4.80
N GLY A 199 -16.36 5.94 3.74
CA GLY A 199 -16.65 4.71 3.04
C GLY A 199 -16.64 3.49 3.97
N VAL A 200 -15.59 3.34 4.75
CA VAL A 200 -15.42 2.22 5.70
C VAL A 200 -16.48 2.25 6.80
N LEU A 201 -16.75 3.40 7.41
CA LEU A 201 -17.74 3.50 8.49
C LEU A 201 -19.16 3.25 8.00
N TYR A 202 -19.56 3.79 6.83
CA TYR A 202 -20.84 3.50 6.23
C TYR A 202 -20.94 2.04 5.77
N SER A 203 -19.86 1.45 5.26
CA SER A 203 -19.81 0.03 4.90
C SER A 203 -20.04 -0.87 6.12
N ALA A 204 -19.43 -0.56 7.25
CA ALA A 204 -19.63 -1.31 8.50
C ALA A 204 -21.09 -1.25 9.00
N GLN A 205 -21.83 -0.19 8.65
CA GLN A 205 -23.25 -0.03 8.95
C GLN A 205 -24.17 -0.67 7.88
N GLY A 206 -23.62 -1.26 6.81
CA GLY A 206 -24.39 -1.71 5.65
C GLY A 206 -25.07 -0.58 4.89
N ASN A 207 -24.65 0.66 5.09
CA ASN A 207 -25.27 1.85 4.51
C ASN A 207 -24.80 2.05 3.06
N PRO A 208 -25.72 2.20 2.08
CA PRO A 208 -25.38 2.35 0.66
C PRO A 208 -24.59 3.62 0.33
N LEU A 209 -24.53 4.61 1.22
CA LEU A 209 -23.67 5.78 1.04
C LEU A 209 -22.20 5.40 0.88
N ALA A 210 -21.75 4.26 1.45
CA ALA A 210 -20.40 3.75 1.31
C ALA A 210 -19.94 3.70 -0.17
N LEU A 211 -20.84 3.32 -1.07
CA LEU A 211 -20.53 3.20 -2.51
C LEU A 211 -20.10 4.54 -3.13
N GLY A 212 -20.75 5.64 -2.73
CA GLY A 212 -20.41 6.97 -3.24
C GLY A 212 -18.98 7.36 -2.90
N TYR A 213 -18.54 7.08 -1.68
CA TYR A 213 -17.19 7.38 -1.21
C TYR A 213 -16.14 6.49 -1.89
N PHE A 214 -16.38 5.18 -1.98
CA PHE A 214 -15.45 4.28 -2.67
C PHE A 214 -15.37 4.56 -4.17
N ASN A 215 -16.47 4.89 -4.82
CA ASN A 215 -16.47 5.30 -6.22
C ASN A 215 -15.62 6.55 -6.42
N ARG A 216 -15.76 7.55 -5.53
CA ARG A 216 -14.97 8.77 -5.61
C ARG A 216 -13.47 8.51 -5.43
N LEU A 217 -13.09 7.63 -4.50
CA LEU A 217 -11.69 7.20 -4.32
C LEU A 217 -11.12 6.53 -5.57
N ILE A 218 -11.93 5.67 -6.23
CA ILE A 218 -11.53 5.00 -7.48
C ILE A 218 -11.40 6.00 -8.64
N GLU A 219 -12.27 7.00 -8.72
CA GLU A 219 -12.14 8.09 -9.71
C GLU A 219 -10.86 8.89 -9.51
N LEU A 220 -10.50 9.19 -8.25
CA LEU A 220 -9.30 9.95 -7.90
C LEU A 220 -8.01 9.14 -8.11
N ASP A 221 -8.07 7.83 -7.96
CA ASP A 221 -6.93 6.93 -8.05
C ASP A 221 -7.37 5.54 -8.55
N PRO A 222 -7.48 5.35 -9.87
CA PRO A 222 -7.92 4.10 -10.46
C PRO A 222 -6.97 2.90 -10.21
N ASP A 223 -5.75 3.16 -9.80
CA ASP A 223 -4.77 2.13 -9.49
C ASP A 223 -4.72 1.78 -7.99
N ASN A 224 -5.55 2.44 -7.17
CA ASN A 224 -5.64 2.17 -5.74
C ASN A 224 -6.43 0.88 -5.46
N ARG A 225 -5.71 -0.23 -5.32
CA ARG A 225 -6.27 -1.54 -5.00
C ARG A 225 -7.14 -1.54 -3.73
N VAL A 226 -6.79 -0.74 -2.72
CA VAL A 226 -7.51 -0.73 -1.42
C VAL A 226 -8.94 -0.24 -1.59
N SER A 227 -9.17 0.74 -2.46
CA SER A 227 -10.52 1.26 -2.72
C SER A 227 -11.43 0.22 -3.37
N TYR A 228 -10.92 -0.57 -4.33
CA TYR A 228 -11.65 -1.71 -4.90
C TYR A 228 -11.88 -2.79 -3.85
N TYR A 229 -10.87 -3.13 -3.04
CA TYR A 229 -11.02 -4.14 -1.99
C TYR A 229 -12.13 -3.75 -1.00
N ASN A 230 -12.13 -2.51 -0.52
CA ASN A 230 -13.13 -2.02 0.43
C ASN A 230 -14.54 -2.01 -0.18
N ARG A 231 -14.69 -1.61 -1.46
CA ARG A 231 -15.97 -1.66 -2.17
C ARG A 231 -16.43 -3.10 -2.42
N GLY A 232 -15.52 -3.98 -2.81
CA GLY A 232 -15.77 -5.41 -2.97
C GLY A 232 -16.22 -6.07 -1.67
N MET A 233 -15.63 -5.70 -0.54
CA MET A 233 -16.06 -6.15 0.80
C MET A 233 -17.46 -5.64 1.16
N TYR A 234 -17.78 -4.39 0.81
CA TYR A 234 -19.16 -3.89 0.95
C TYR A 234 -20.15 -4.71 0.12
N PHE A 235 -19.88 -4.93 -1.18
CA PHE A 235 -20.71 -5.74 -2.05
C PHE A 235 -20.86 -7.17 -1.51
N LEU A 236 -19.78 -7.76 -1.02
CA LEU A 236 -19.77 -9.09 -0.40
C LEU A 236 -20.71 -9.14 0.82
N GLY A 237 -20.66 -8.13 1.68
CA GLY A 237 -21.52 -8.01 2.86
C GLY A 237 -23.00 -7.78 2.53
N GLN A 238 -23.33 -7.36 1.31
CA GLN A 238 -24.70 -7.16 0.82
C GLN A 238 -25.16 -8.28 -0.12
N ASP A 239 -24.45 -9.41 -0.20
CA ASP A 239 -24.71 -10.52 -1.13
C ASP A 239 -24.75 -10.11 -2.61
N GLN A 240 -24.12 -8.98 -2.96
CA GLN A 240 -24.02 -8.46 -4.32
C GLN A 240 -22.79 -9.08 -5.03
N TRP A 241 -22.88 -10.39 -5.31
CA TRP A 241 -21.77 -11.22 -5.78
C TRP A 241 -21.08 -10.67 -7.03
N ASN A 242 -21.83 -10.13 -7.99
CA ASN A 242 -21.25 -9.64 -9.25
C ASN A 242 -20.34 -8.43 -9.03
N GLY A 243 -20.77 -7.46 -8.22
CA GLY A 243 -19.93 -6.30 -7.87
C GLY A 243 -18.68 -6.71 -7.10
N ALA A 244 -18.84 -7.65 -6.15
CA ALA A 244 -17.71 -8.17 -5.40
C ALA A 244 -16.70 -8.92 -6.28
N LEU A 245 -17.18 -9.72 -7.25
CA LEU A 245 -16.33 -10.43 -8.22
C LEU A 245 -15.54 -9.46 -9.09
N GLU A 246 -16.19 -8.41 -9.62
CA GLU A 246 -15.54 -7.38 -10.43
C GLU A 246 -14.43 -6.69 -9.65
N ASP A 247 -14.71 -6.23 -8.45
CA ASP A 247 -13.75 -5.51 -7.61
C ASP A 247 -12.58 -6.37 -7.17
N PHE A 248 -12.81 -7.60 -6.68
CA PHE A 248 -11.70 -8.50 -6.31
C PHE A 248 -10.91 -8.98 -7.52
N THR A 249 -11.53 -9.09 -8.71
CA THR A 249 -10.80 -9.38 -9.96
C THR A 249 -9.88 -8.20 -10.32
N THR A 250 -10.34 -6.97 -10.15
CA THR A 250 -9.50 -5.78 -10.32
C THR A 250 -8.35 -5.77 -9.31
N CYS A 251 -8.61 -6.11 -8.04
CA CYS A 251 -7.56 -6.21 -7.02
C CYS A 251 -6.44 -7.17 -7.41
N VAL A 252 -6.77 -8.39 -7.89
CA VAL A 252 -5.74 -9.36 -8.30
C VAL A 252 -5.07 -9.01 -9.63
N SER A 253 -5.69 -8.16 -10.44
CA SER A 253 -5.09 -7.59 -11.64
C SER A 253 -4.05 -6.52 -11.28
N LEU A 254 -4.35 -5.66 -10.32
CA LEU A 254 -3.45 -4.62 -9.81
C LEU A 254 -2.29 -5.21 -8.98
N ASP A 255 -2.60 -6.21 -8.15
CA ASP A 255 -1.60 -6.95 -7.38
C ASP A 255 -1.80 -8.47 -7.51
N PRO A 256 -1.05 -9.15 -8.38
CA PRO A 256 -1.11 -10.61 -8.53
C PRO A 256 -0.73 -11.42 -7.28
N ARG A 257 -0.31 -10.76 -6.20
CA ARG A 257 -0.02 -11.36 -4.90
C ARG A 257 -1.04 -11.01 -3.83
N ASP A 258 -2.19 -10.45 -4.20
CA ASP A 258 -3.28 -10.17 -3.26
C ASP A 258 -4.00 -11.44 -2.81
N LEU A 259 -3.50 -12.02 -1.74
CA LEU A 259 -4.00 -13.26 -1.14
C LEU A 259 -5.46 -13.14 -0.71
N GLU A 260 -5.85 -12.03 -0.09
CA GLU A 260 -7.20 -11.86 0.46
C GLU A 260 -8.24 -11.75 -0.67
N SER A 261 -7.92 -11.08 -1.77
CA SER A 261 -8.81 -11.04 -2.94
C SER A 261 -8.95 -12.39 -3.61
N TYR A 262 -7.88 -13.18 -3.77
CA TYR A 262 -8.00 -14.57 -4.24
C TYR A 262 -8.85 -15.43 -3.31
N PHE A 263 -8.71 -15.28 -2.01
CA PHE A 263 -9.53 -15.99 -1.04
C PHE A 263 -11.02 -15.61 -1.18
N ASN A 264 -11.33 -14.33 -1.30
CA ASN A 264 -12.70 -13.83 -1.47
C ASN A 264 -13.33 -14.29 -2.80
N LEU A 265 -12.56 -14.27 -3.91
CA LEU A 265 -13.00 -14.85 -5.19
C LEU A 265 -13.35 -16.33 -5.04
N GLY A 266 -12.51 -17.11 -4.37
CA GLY A 266 -12.78 -18.52 -4.09
C GLY A 266 -14.04 -18.70 -3.23
N TYR A 267 -14.21 -17.88 -2.20
CA TYR A 267 -15.41 -17.88 -1.36
C TYR A 267 -16.68 -17.59 -2.15
N ILE A 268 -16.69 -16.54 -2.97
CA ILE A 268 -17.85 -16.17 -3.79
C ILE A 268 -18.20 -17.29 -4.76
N HIS A 269 -17.23 -17.91 -5.42
CA HIS A 269 -17.48 -19.03 -6.33
C HIS A 269 -18.06 -20.26 -5.60
N LEU A 270 -17.71 -20.47 -4.34
CA LEU A 270 -18.38 -21.51 -3.52
C LEU A 270 -19.84 -21.15 -3.24
N GLN A 271 -20.17 -19.88 -2.94
CA GLN A 271 -21.55 -19.44 -2.75
C GLN A 271 -22.39 -19.60 -4.03
N LEU A 272 -21.76 -19.38 -5.18
CA LEU A 272 -22.36 -19.59 -6.51
C LEU A 272 -22.40 -21.08 -6.93
N GLN A 273 -22.02 -22.02 -6.05
CA GLN A 273 -21.99 -23.46 -6.33
C GLN A 273 -21.05 -23.86 -7.48
N LEU A 274 -19.95 -23.15 -7.63
CA LEU A 274 -18.90 -23.36 -8.65
C LEU A 274 -17.60 -23.85 -7.98
N PRO A 275 -17.59 -25.09 -7.42
CA PRO A 275 -16.44 -25.56 -6.63
C PRO A 275 -15.17 -25.78 -7.45
N SER A 276 -15.27 -26.03 -8.76
CA SER A 276 -14.11 -26.18 -9.64
C SER A 276 -13.35 -24.86 -9.81
N GLU A 277 -14.06 -23.79 -10.05
CA GLU A 277 -13.56 -22.42 -10.18
C GLU A 277 -13.02 -21.93 -8.84
N ALA A 278 -13.79 -22.11 -7.77
CA ALA A 278 -13.38 -21.77 -6.40
C ALA A 278 -12.03 -22.40 -6.01
N ARG A 279 -11.85 -23.69 -6.34
CA ARG A 279 -10.59 -24.41 -6.11
C ARG A 279 -9.40 -23.74 -6.80
N GLY A 280 -9.61 -23.21 -8.01
CA GLY A 280 -8.59 -22.47 -8.76
C GLY A 280 -8.11 -21.25 -7.99
N TYR A 281 -9.01 -20.47 -7.43
CA TYR A 281 -8.67 -19.28 -6.65
C TYR A 281 -8.00 -19.63 -5.32
N PHE A 282 -8.46 -20.67 -4.60
CA PHE A 282 -7.76 -21.13 -3.39
C PHE A 282 -6.37 -21.68 -3.67
N ASN A 283 -6.15 -22.29 -4.84
CA ASN A 283 -4.79 -22.69 -5.28
C ASN A 283 -3.90 -21.44 -5.40
N ARG A 284 -4.38 -20.37 -6.06
CA ARG A 284 -3.61 -19.11 -6.18
C ARG A 284 -3.29 -18.51 -4.81
N ALA A 285 -4.26 -18.50 -3.89
CA ALA A 285 -4.02 -18.06 -2.52
C ALA A 285 -2.94 -18.90 -1.81
N LEU A 286 -2.92 -20.21 -2.02
CA LEU A 286 -1.93 -21.13 -1.44
C LEU A 286 -0.56 -21.08 -2.13
N GLU A 287 -0.47 -20.69 -3.38
CA GLU A 287 0.80 -20.37 -4.06
C GLU A 287 1.47 -19.16 -3.41
N ILE A 288 0.68 -18.16 -2.98
CA ILE A 288 1.19 -16.97 -2.28
C ILE A 288 1.58 -17.31 -0.84
N GLN A 289 0.68 -18.01 -0.11
CA GLN A 289 0.88 -18.39 1.28
C GLN A 289 0.51 -19.87 1.53
N PRO A 290 1.45 -20.79 1.42
CA PRO A 290 1.19 -22.24 1.56
C PRO A 290 0.65 -22.67 2.92
N ILE A 291 0.87 -21.87 3.96
CA ILE A 291 0.43 -22.14 5.34
C ILE A 291 -0.93 -21.53 5.70
N ASN A 292 -1.64 -20.94 4.73
CA ASN A 292 -2.93 -20.30 4.99
C ASN A 292 -4.03 -21.34 5.25
N HIS A 293 -4.36 -21.54 6.52
CA HIS A 293 -5.34 -22.54 6.95
C HIS A 293 -6.77 -22.27 6.42
N ARG A 294 -7.14 -21.00 6.18
CA ARG A 294 -8.44 -20.64 5.58
C ARG A 294 -8.52 -21.11 4.12
N ALA A 295 -7.48 -20.84 3.34
CA ALA A 295 -7.40 -21.26 1.94
C ALA A 295 -7.29 -22.78 1.79
N LEU A 296 -6.54 -23.46 2.68
CA LEU A 296 -6.53 -24.93 2.75
C LEU A 296 -7.93 -25.49 3.04
N TYR A 297 -8.64 -24.94 4.01
CA TYR A 297 -10.01 -25.33 4.27
C TYR A 297 -10.91 -25.11 3.05
N GLY A 298 -10.86 -23.93 2.42
CA GLY A 298 -11.66 -23.62 1.24
C GLY A 298 -11.41 -24.59 0.10
N ARG A 299 -10.13 -24.90 -0.19
CA ARG A 299 -9.75 -25.87 -1.22
C ARG A 299 -10.19 -27.29 -0.85
N GLY A 300 -10.00 -27.69 0.41
CA GLY A 300 -10.47 -28.98 0.93
C GLY A 300 -11.99 -29.13 0.78
N TYR A 301 -12.75 -28.06 1.04
CA TYR A 301 -14.18 -28.05 0.85
C TYR A 301 -14.58 -28.16 -0.63
N CYS A 302 -13.83 -27.50 -1.53
CA CYS A 302 -14.02 -27.71 -2.97
C CYS A 302 -13.79 -29.18 -3.37
N PHE A 303 -12.72 -29.82 -2.89
CA PHE A 303 -12.46 -31.23 -3.13
C PHE A 303 -13.60 -32.13 -2.61
N GLU A 304 -14.10 -31.84 -1.41
CA GLU A 304 -15.24 -32.57 -0.82
C GLU A 304 -16.49 -32.48 -1.73
N LEU A 305 -16.85 -31.27 -2.18
CA LEU A 305 -18.00 -31.05 -3.09
C LEU A 305 -17.82 -31.72 -4.44
N LEU A 306 -16.59 -31.86 -4.92
CA LEU A 306 -16.25 -32.54 -6.18
C LEU A 306 -16.09 -34.08 -6.01
N GLY A 307 -16.25 -34.62 -4.80
CA GLY A 307 -16.14 -36.03 -4.49
C GLY A 307 -14.71 -36.54 -4.31
N ASP A 308 -13.70 -35.68 -4.33
CA ASP A 308 -12.30 -36.03 -4.12
C ASP A 308 -11.99 -36.02 -2.61
N LEU A 309 -12.56 -37.00 -1.90
CA LEU A 309 -12.40 -37.13 -0.44
C LEU A 309 -10.96 -37.29 0.04
N PRO A 310 -10.06 -37.98 -0.70
CA PRO A 310 -8.65 -38.07 -0.28
C PRO A 310 -7.93 -36.72 -0.21
N ASN A 311 -8.08 -35.87 -1.23
CA ASN A 311 -7.49 -34.54 -1.26
C ASN A 311 -8.19 -33.59 -0.27
N ALA A 312 -9.51 -33.71 -0.08
CA ALA A 312 -10.24 -32.97 0.94
C ALA A 312 -9.70 -33.28 2.35
N GLU A 313 -9.53 -34.57 2.68
CA GLU A 313 -8.97 -35.00 3.97
C GLU A 313 -7.56 -34.48 4.21
N LYS A 314 -6.71 -34.52 3.17
CA LYS A 314 -5.34 -34.00 3.24
C LYS A 314 -5.34 -32.51 3.59
N ASP A 315 -6.11 -31.71 2.87
CA ASP A 315 -6.17 -30.26 3.07
C ASP A 315 -6.76 -29.89 4.44
N TYR A 316 -7.80 -30.58 4.90
CA TYR A 316 -8.37 -30.37 6.24
C TYR A 316 -7.36 -30.70 7.35
N ARG A 317 -6.61 -31.81 7.23
CA ARG A 317 -5.58 -32.18 8.19
C ARG A 317 -4.45 -31.15 8.21
N GLN A 318 -4.05 -30.65 7.03
CA GLN A 318 -3.03 -29.63 6.92
C GLN A 318 -3.52 -28.31 7.50
N ALA A 319 -4.76 -27.90 7.26
CA ALA A 319 -5.35 -26.72 7.89
C ALA A 319 -5.32 -26.80 9.41
N LEU A 320 -5.65 -27.99 9.97
CA LEU A 320 -5.62 -28.24 11.42
C LEU A 320 -4.19 -28.29 11.99
N SER A 321 -3.19 -28.65 11.21
CA SER A 321 -1.80 -28.58 11.68
C SER A 321 -1.33 -27.12 11.90
N TYR A 322 -1.91 -26.16 11.19
CA TYR A 322 -1.63 -24.72 11.37
C TYR A 322 -2.61 -24.04 12.33
N ASN A 323 -3.87 -24.47 12.35
CA ASN A 323 -4.89 -23.99 13.29
C ASN A 323 -5.69 -25.19 13.84
N PRO A 324 -5.27 -25.78 14.97
CA PRO A 324 -5.93 -26.95 15.56
C PRO A 324 -7.40 -26.75 15.91
N ASN A 325 -7.81 -25.51 16.16
CA ASN A 325 -9.18 -25.16 16.57
C ASN A 325 -10.07 -24.75 15.38
N HIS A 326 -9.64 -24.96 14.13
CA HIS A 326 -10.42 -24.58 12.95
C HIS A 326 -11.65 -25.48 12.81
N ALA A 327 -12.81 -24.99 13.25
CA ALA A 327 -14.07 -25.74 13.33
C ALA A 327 -14.50 -26.32 11.98
N GLY A 328 -14.35 -25.54 10.88
CA GLY A 328 -14.72 -26.00 9.53
C GLY A 328 -13.94 -27.24 9.09
N SER A 329 -12.61 -27.30 9.34
CA SER A 329 -11.77 -28.43 8.99
C SER A 329 -12.08 -29.65 9.87
N GLN A 330 -12.38 -29.46 11.15
CA GLN A 330 -12.81 -30.55 12.05
C GLN A 330 -14.13 -31.16 11.56
N ALA A 331 -15.11 -30.32 11.23
CA ALA A 331 -16.40 -30.77 10.70
C ALA A 331 -16.23 -31.49 9.35
N GLY A 332 -15.37 -30.99 8.46
CA GLY A 332 -15.05 -31.63 7.19
C GLY A 332 -14.50 -33.05 7.37
N LEU A 333 -13.53 -33.24 8.27
CA LEU A 333 -13.01 -34.58 8.60
C LEU A 333 -14.08 -35.51 9.18
N GLN A 334 -14.99 -34.99 9.99
CA GLN A 334 -16.11 -35.77 10.51
C GLN A 334 -17.04 -36.24 9.40
N ARG A 335 -17.43 -35.36 8.47
CA ARG A 335 -18.27 -35.73 7.30
C ARG A 335 -17.62 -36.81 6.46
N ILE A 336 -16.32 -36.67 6.14
CA ILE A 336 -15.56 -37.70 5.38
C ILE A 336 -15.56 -39.05 6.13
N THR A 337 -15.31 -39.01 7.44
CA THR A 337 -15.28 -40.25 8.26
C THR A 337 -16.64 -40.96 8.29
N THR A 338 -17.73 -40.18 8.41
CA THR A 338 -19.10 -40.70 8.36
C THR A 338 -19.44 -41.30 7.03
N ALA A 339 -19.12 -40.60 5.93
CA ALA A 339 -19.35 -41.08 4.57
C ALA A 339 -18.64 -42.43 4.29
N ARG A 340 -17.40 -42.59 4.77
CA ARG A 340 -16.69 -43.87 4.63
C ARG A 340 -17.31 -45.01 5.44
N ARG A 341 -17.87 -44.73 6.62
CA ARG A 341 -18.53 -45.74 7.45
C ARG A 341 -19.85 -46.21 6.85
N SER A 342 -20.58 -45.35 6.18
CA SER A 342 -21.84 -45.67 5.51
C SER A 342 -21.65 -46.38 4.17
N ALA A 343 -20.46 -46.35 3.59
CA ALA A 343 -20.13 -47.01 2.33
C ALA A 343 -19.55 -48.43 2.50
N ASN A 344 -19.17 -48.78 3.73
CA ASN A 344 -18.73 -50.15 4.17
C ASN A 344 -19.84 -50.87 4.89
#